data_85a4de3fee555597dfb51b560b4e1133
#
_entry.id   85a4de3fee555597dfb51b560b4e1133
#
_cell.length_a   1.000
_cell.length_b   1.000
_cell.length_c   1.000
_cell.angle_alpha   90.00
_cell.angle_beta   90.00
_cell.angle_gamma   90.00
#
_symmetry.space_group_name_H-M   'P 1'
#
loop_
_entity.id
_entity.type
_entity.pdbx_description
1 polymer ?
#
loop_
_entity_poly.entity_id
_entity_poly.type
_entity_poly.pdbx_seq_one_letter_code
_entity_poly.pdbx_strand_id
1 'polypeptide(L)'
;MQDFLIVGGGVIGMMTALQLADAGHSVALVERGQCGREASWAGGGIVSPLYPWRYSKAISALSGWSEGRYPELAGRLLEETGIDPEYRQKGLLYLRVEDVDTALAWAREVAKPLDRIDAETLYAKEPNAAPNFDGALWMPTLGSIRNPRLGQALRARLLQLSHVSLHEQCEVSSLIREGDAIRGVATSQGAIRAGQTVVCAGAWSRALLAEIGVELAVRPVKGQVILFKAPPGLVERVVLKDGRYVIPRGDGRVLAGSTLEEVGFDKQTTQEAYASLHASALSIIPALADCPVEHHWAGLRPGSPDGVPTIGAVPEIEGLHVNAGHYRNGLVLAPAATRLLVDQLIGCEPIVDPAPYLPARPQVD
;
A
#
# COMPACT_ATOMS: atom_id res chain seq x y z
N MET A 1 31.17 0.86 1.29
CA MET A 1 30.13 1.56 0.48
C MET A 1 29.07 0.53 0.17
N GLN A 2 27.80 0.83 0.36
CA GLN A 2 26.69 -0.10 0.06
C GLN A 2 26.43 -0.13 -1.46
N ASP A 3 25.93 -1.24 -1.96
CA ASP A 3 25.50 -1.31 -3.38
C ASP A 3 24.27 -0.40 -3.59
N PHE A 4 23.29 -0.50 -2.67
CA PHE A 4 22.04 0.26 -2.74
C PHE A 4 21.74 1.01 -1.46
N LEU A 5 21.18 2.21 -1.63
CA LEU A 5 20.63 3.03 -0.57
C LEU A 5 19.15 3.30 -0.84
N ILE A 6 18.28 2.94 0.10
CA ILE A 6 16.84 3.14 0.01
C ILE A 6 16.44 4.28 0.96
N VAL A 7 15.82 5.32 0.43
CA VAL A 7 15.31 6.45 1.20
C VAL A 7 13.80 6.29 1.42
N GLY A 8 13.42 6.04 2.68
CA GLY A 8 12.05 5.80 3.12
C GLY A 8 11.77 4.37 3.53
N GLY A 9 11.42 4.19 4.80
CA GLY A 9 11.13 2.90 5.45
C GLY A 9 9.65 2.49 5.40
N GLY A 10 8.89 2.93 4.40
CA GLY A 10 7.54 2.42 4.11
C GLY A 10 7.57 1.01 3.54
N VAL A 11 6.38 0.43 3.28
CA VAL A 11 6.26 -0.93 2.70
C VAL A 11 7.04 -1.06 1.39
N ILE A 12 7.04 -0.02 0.55
CA ILE A 12 7.77 -0.01 -0.71
C ILE A 12 9.28 -0.07 -0.47
N GLY A 13 9.82 0.80 0.39
CA GLY A 13 11.26 0.79 0.69
C GLY A 13 11.71 -0.49 1.38
N MET A 14 10.96 -0.98 2.37
CA MET A 14 11.31 -2.21 3.07
C MET A 14 11.26 -3.45 2.15
N MET A 15 10.26 -3.56 1.25
CA MET A 15 10.20 -4.66 0.29
C MET A 15 11.29 -4.54 -0.78
N THR A 16 11.61 -3.33 -1.25
CA THR A 16 12.75 -3.10 -2.16
C THR A 16 14.05 -3.56 -1.51
N ALA A 17 14.29 -3.14 -0.25
CA ALA A 17 15.49 -3.54 0.50
C ALA A 17 15.55 -5.06 0.70
N LEU A 18 14.44 -5.70 1.04
CA LEU A 18 14.39 -7.16 1.21
C LEU A 18 14.70 -7.91 -0.09
N GLN A 19 14.11 -7.50 -1.22
CA GLN A 19 14.32 -8.15 -2.51
C GLN A 19 15.76 -7.97 -3.03
N LEU A 20 16.37 -6.79 -2.83
CA LEU A 20 17.78 -6.56 -3.14
C LEU A 20 18.70 -7.39 -2.26
N ALA A 21 18.40 -7.49 -0.97
CA ALA A 21 19.15 -8.32 -0.04
C ALA A 21 19.02 -9.82 -0.36
N ASP A 22 17.82 -10.29 -0.72
CA ASP A 22 17.58 -11.66 -1.20
C ASP A 22 18.38 -11.97 -2.48
N ALA A 23 18.65 -10.94 -3.31
CA ALA A 23 19.52 -11.06 -4.49
C ALA A 23 21.02 -10.98 -4.16
N GLY A 24 21.40 -10.85 -2.89
CA GLY A 24 22.78 -10.88 -2.41
C GLY A 24 23.48 -9.51 -2.35
N HIS A 25 22.75 -8.41 -2.53
CA HIS A 25 23.30 -7.06 -2.49
C HIS A 25 23.34 -6.47 -1.09
N SER A 26 24.32 -5.61 -0.84
CA SER A 26 24.39 -4.82 0.38
C SER A 26 23.48 -3.60 0.30
N VAL A 27 22.64 -3.39 1.33
CA VAL A 27 21.59 -2.36 1.33
C VAL A 27 21.66 -1.52 2.59
N ALA A 28 21.64 -0.19 2.44
CA ALA A 28 21.28 0.73 3.52
C ALA A 28 19.83 1.21 3.31
N LEU A 29 19.01 1.17 4.36
CA LEU A 29 17.68 1.77 4.36
C LEU A 29 17.63 2.87 5.40
N VAL A 30 17.23 4.08 4.99
CA VAL A 30 17.17 5.27 5.84
C VAL A 30 15.73 5.73 5.99
N GLU A 31 15.29 5.90 7.23
CA GLU A 31 13.96 6.35 7.60
C GLU A 31 14.03 7.45 8.67
N ARG A 32 13.35 8.57 8.45
CA ARG A 32 13.35 9.70 9.40
C ARG A 32 12.71 9.38 10.74
N GLY A 33 11.73 8.48 10.74
CA GLY A 33 11.05 8.00 11.93
C GLY A 33 11.33 6.52 12.18
N GLN A 34 10.29 5.78 12.51
CA GLN A 34 10.31 4.33 12.60
C GLN A 34 9.75 3.73 11.32
N CYS A 35 10.37 2.67 10.80
CA CYS A 35 9.89 1.97 9.61
C CYS A 35 8.43 1.51 9.72
N GLY A 36 7.70 1.66 8.64
CA GLY A 36 6.31 1.23 8.51
C GLY A 36 5.27 2.09 9.22
N ARG A 37 5.59 3.29 9.71
CA ARG A 37 4.70 4.09 10.57
C ARG A 37 3.89 5.19 9.87
N GLU A 38 4.14 5.46 8.60
CA GLU A 38 3.38 6.45 7.81
C GLU A 38 2.21 5.78 7.04
N ALA A 39 2.02 6.09 5.76
CA ALA A 39 0.91 5.56 4.94
C ALA A 39 0.79 4.03 5.00
N SER A 40 1.91 3.34 5.10
CA SER A 40 1.97 1.87 5.18
C SER A 40 1.31 1.31 6.43
N TRP A 41 1.38 2.02 7.56
CA TRP A 41 0.70 1.66 8.79
C TRP A 41 -0.77 2.02 8.77
N ALA A 42 -1.09 3.21 8.22
CA ALA A 42 -2.42 3.81 8.31
C ALA A 42 -3.47 3.15 7.41
N GLY A 43 -3.05 2.40 6.41
CA GLY A 43 -3.94 1.81 5.40
C GLY A 43 -4.82 0.66 5.90
N GLY A 44 -5.88 0.38 5.15
CA GLY A 44 -6.87 -0.66 5.49
C GLY A 44 -6.37 -2.10 5.30
N GLY A 45 -5.44 -2.34 4.40
CA GLY A 45 -4.89 -3.67 4.19
C GLY A 45 -5.69 -4.57 3.24
N ILE A 46 -6.54 -4.02 2.41
CA ILE A 46 -7.21 -4.77 1.34
C ILE A 46 -6.16 -5.09 0.26
N VAL A 47 -6.04 -6.36 -0.09
CA VAL A 47 -5.10 -6.86 -1.12
C VAL A 47 -5.82 -6.92 -2.47
N SER A 48 -6.32 -5.78 -2.88
CA SER A 48 -6.89 -5.48 -4.21
C SER A 48 -7.11 -3.97 -4.32
N PRO A 49 -7.14 -3.38 -5.53
CA PRO A 49 -7.81 -2.10 -5.74
C PRO A 49 -9.28 -2.18 -5.34
N LEU A 50 -9.87 -1.10 -4.79
CA LEU A 50 -11.24 -1.16 -4.21
C LEU A 50 -12.30 -1.58 -5.22
N TYR A 51 -12.23 -1.05 -6.45
CA TYR A 51 -13.08 -1.44 -7.58
C TYR A 51 -12.14 -1.73 -8.75
N PRO A 52 -11.56 -2.93 -8.86
CA PRO A 52 -10.44 -3.20 -9.77
C PRO A 52 -10.79 -2.95 -11.24
N TRP A 53 -12.03 -3.08 -11.64
CA TRP A 53 -12.50 -2.80 -13.00
C TRP A 53 -12.56 -1.31 -13.39
N ARG A 54 -12.32 -0.40 -12.44
CA ARG A 54 -12.30 1.06 -12.64
C ARG A 54 -10.88 1.61 -12.77
N TYR A 55 -9.86 0.77 -12.74
CA TYR A 55 -8.47 1.18 -12.80
C TYR A 55 -7.85 0.94 -14.18
N SER A 56 -6.78 1.66 -14.47
CA SER A 56 -6.02 1.52 -15.70
C SER A 56 -5.37 0.13 -15.82
N LYS A 57 -5.03 -0.28 -17.04
CA LYS A 57 -4.30 -1.53 -17.30
C LYS A 57 -2.97 -1.59 -16.55
N ALA A 58 -2.29 -0.43 -16.37
CA ALA A 58 -1.06 -0.35 -15.60
C ALA A 58 -1.27 -0.77 -14.13
N ILE A 59 -2.31 -0.24 -13.46
CA ILE A 59 -2.65 -0.65 -12.09
C ILE A 59 -3.04 -2.13 -12.05
N SER A 60 -3.84 -2.59 -13.01
CA SER A 60 -4.31 -3.98 -13.09
C SER A 60 -3.15 -4.97 -13.29
N ALA A 61 -2.13 -4.61 -14.08
CA ALA A 61 -0.95 -5.45 -14.30
C ALA A 61 -0.15 -5.66 -13.00
N LEU A 62 0.16 -4.58 -12.26
CA LEU A 62 0.87 -4.68 -10.99
C LEU A 62 0.03 -5.38 -9.92
N SER A 63 -1.26 -5.04 -9.77
CA SER A 63 -2.11 -5.66 -8.75
C SER A 63 -2.34 -7.14 -9.03
N GLY A 64 -2.58 -7.51 -10.28
CA GLY A 64 -2.77 -8.90 -10.69
C GLY A 64 -1.55 -9.77 -10.39
N TRP A 65 -0.33 -9.24 -10.64
CA TRP A 65 0.90 -9.95 -10.29
C TRP A 65 1.09 -10.06 -8.77
N SER A 66 0.76 -9.00 -8.02
CA SER A 66 0.99 -8.92 -6.57
C SER A 66 0.06 -9.77 -5.73
N GLU A 67 -1.23 -9.80 -6.06
CA GLU A 67 -2.27 -10.39 -5.20
C GLU A 67 -1.99 -11.85 -4.84
N GLY A 68 -1.56 -12.66 -5.82
CA GLY A 68 -1.24 -14.07 -5.62
C GLY A 68 0.03 -14.33 -4.80
N ARG A 69 0.84 -13.31 -4.51
CA ARG A 69 2.10 -13.44 -3.78
C ARG A 69 2.00 -13.10 -2.29
N TYR A 70 0.91 -12.49 -1.89
CA TYR A 70 0.71 -12.15 -0.48
C TYR A 70 0.63 -13.35 0.46
N PRO A 71 0.00 -14.49 0.10
CA PRO A 71 0.02 -15.70 0.95
C PRO A 71 1.43 -16.21 1.22
N GLU A 72 2.26 -16.31 0.18
CA GLU A 72 3.65 -16.75 0.28
C GLU A 72 4.49 -15.76 1.10
N LEU A 73 4.39 -14.46 0.81
CA LEU A 73 5.09 -13.42 1.56
C LEU A 73 4.73 -13.46 3.05
N ALA A 74 3.44 -13.60 3.37
CA ALA A 74 2.98 -13.65 4.76
C ALA A 74 3.48 -14.91 5.48
N GLY A 75 3.44 -16.07 4.81
CA GLY A 75 3.98 -17.33 5.34
C GLY A 75 5.47 -17.26 5.60
N ARG A 76 6.24 -16.76 4.62
CA ARG A 76 7.68 -16.56 4.73
C ARG A 76 8.04 -15.64 5.91
N LEU A 77 7.37 -14.48 6.03
CA LEU A 77 7.63 -13.54 7.11
C LEU A 77 7.29 -14.13 8.48
N LEU A 78 6.21 -14.89 8.60
CA LEU A 78 5.87 -15.60 9.83
C LEU A 78 6.95 -16.62 10.19
N GLU A 79 7.41 -17.43 9.25
CA GLU A 79 8.45 -18.45 9.46
C GLU A 79 9.78 -17.82 9.87
N GLU A 80 10.21 -16.76 9.15
CA GLU A 80 11.50 -16.13 9.36
C GLU A 80 11.56 -15.23 10.61
N THR A 81 10.44 -14.62 11.03
CA THR A 81 10.42 -13.61 12.09
C THR A 81 9.57 -13.95 13.31
N GLY A 82 8.73 -14.97 13.24
CA GLY A 82 7.72 -15.27 14.25
C GLY A 82 6.55 -14.27 14.30
N ILE A 83 6.50 -13.28 13.39
CA ILE A 83 5.46 -12.25 13.36
C ILE A 83 4.48 -12.56 12.22
N ASP A 84 3.25 -12.98 12.57
CA ASP A 84 2.18 -13.21 11.60
C ASP A 84 1.65 -11.86 11.06
N PRO A 85 1.78 -11.56 9.75
CA PRO A 85 1.18 -10.38 9.13
C PRO A 85 -0.34 -10.41 9.08
N GLU A 86 -0.97 -11.47 9.53
CA GLU A 86 -2.42 -11.71 9.52
C GLU A 86 -3.02 -11.60 8.11
N TYR A 87 -2.42 -12.26 7.12
CA TYR A 87 -3.04 -12.40 5.82
C TYR A 87 -4.25 -13.34 5.93
N ARG A 88 -5.41 -12.88 5.47
CA ARG A 88 -6.66 -13.63 5.52
C ARG A 88 -7.40 -13.51 4.19
N GLN A 89 -7.63 -14.63 3.53
CA GLN A 89 -8.44 -14.70 2.32
C GLN A 89 -9.87 -15.13 2.67
N LYS A 90 -10.71 -14.14 2.94
CA LYS A 90 -12.11 -14.31 3.33
C LYS A 90 -13.09 -13.79 2.27
N GLY A 91 -12.55 -13.26 1.17
CA GLY A 91 -13.31 -12.62 0.10
C GLY A 91 -13.81 -11.22 0.45
N LEU A 92 -14.44 -10.59 -0.54
CA LEU A 92 -15.04 -9.25 -0.43
C LEU A 92 -16.43 -9.24 -1.02
N LEU A 93 -17.36 -8.59 -0.31
CA LEU A 93 -18.70 -8.27 -0.75
C LEU A 93 -18.76 -6.82 -1.20
N TYR A 94 -19.21 -6.58 -2.44
CA TYR A 94 -19.48 -5.26 -2.96
C TYR A 94 -20.99 -5.01 -2.92
N LEU A 95 -21.42 -4.07 -2.07
CA LEU A 95 -22.83 -3.67 -1.95
C LEU A 95 -23.08 -2.44 -2.82
N ARG A 96 -24.24 -2.36 -3.47
CA ARG A 96 -24.68 -1.22 -4.32
C ARG A 96 -23.67 -0.87 -5.41
N VAL A 97 -23.35 -1.82 -6.27
CA VAL A 97 -22.49 -1.57 -7.44
C VAL A 97 -23.39 -1.14 -8.60
N GLU A 98 -23.11 0.04 -9.17
CA GLU A 98 -23.89 0.59 -10.30
C GLU A 98 -23.44 -0.02 -11.64
N ASP A 99 -22.15 -0.28 -11.79
CA ASP A 99 -21.49 -0.77 -13.01
C ASP A 99 -21.26 -2.30 -13.00
N VAL A 100 -22.27 -3.07 -12.57
CA VAL A 100 -22.20 -4.54 -12.41
C VAL A 100 -21.75 -5.23 -13.69
N ASP A 101 -22.32 -4.87 -14.84
CA ASP A 101 -22.00 -5.53 -16.12
C ASP A 101 -20.53 -5.28 -16.53
N THR A 102 -20.03 -4.05 -16.27
CA THR A 102 -18.61 -3.70 -16.46
C THR A 102 -17.72 -4.53 -15.55
N ALA A 103 -18.09 -4.68 -14.27
CA ALA A 103 -17.36 -5.48 -13.31
C ALA A 103 -17.27 -6.96 -13.74
N LEU A 104 -18.39 -7.55 -14.16
CA LEU A 104 -18.46 -8.94 -14.61
C LEU A 104 -17.71 -9.16 -15.95
N ALA A 105 -17.77 -8.18 -16.86
CA ALA A 105 -16.99 -8.23 -18.11
C ALA A 105 -15.50 -8.20 -17.83
N TRP A 106 -15.04 -7.27 -17.00
CA TRP A 106 -13.65 -7.21 -16.55
C TRP A 106 -13.19 -8.51 -15.88
N ALA A 107 -14.00 -9.06 -14.99
CA ALA A 107 -13.65 -10.29 -14.27
C ALA A 107 -13.42 -11.48 -15.23
N ARG A 108 -14.23 -11.57 -16.28
CA ARG A 108 -14.04 -12.56 -17.35
C ARG A 108 -12.78 -12.32 -18.15
N GLU A 109 -12.48 -11.05 -18.50
CA GLU A 109 -11.28 -10.68 -19.26
C GLU A 109 -10.00 -11.07 -18.52
N VAL A 110 -9.95 -10.82 -17.18
CA VAL A 110 -8.76 -11.09 -16.36
C VAL A 110 -8.81 -12.45 -15.64
N ALA A 111 -9.78 -13.29 -15.96
CA ALA A 111 -9.99 -14.61 -15.36
C ALA A 111 -10.06 -14.60 -13.81
N LYS A 112 -10.69 -13.56 -13.23
CA LYS A 112 -10.93 -13.48 -11.78
C LYS A 112 -12.33 -13.93 -11.42
N PRO A 113 -12.50 -14.73 -10.35
CA PRO A 113 -13.81 -15.09 -9.86
C PRO A 113 -14.51 -13.86 -9.27
N LEU A 114 -15.61 -13.45 -9.87
CA LEU A 114 -16.50 -12.40 -9.41
C LEU A 114 -17.93 -12.78 -9.79
N ASP A 115 -18.77 -13.01 -8.80
CA ASP A 115 -20.11 -13.50 -9.01
C ASP A 115 -21.15 -12.48 -8.51
N ARG A 116 -22.26 -12.37 -9.23
CA ARG A 116 -23.46 -11.74 -8.70
C ARG A 116 -24.20 -12.76 -7.83
N ILE A 117 -24.42 -12.42 -6.58
CA ILE A 117 -25.12 -13.27 -5.59
C ILE A 117 -26.42 -12.59 -5.14
N ASP A 118 -27.40 -13.39 -4.80
CA ASP A 118 -28.69 -12.96 -4.26
C ASP A 118 -28.62 -12.60 -2.76
N ALA A 119 -29.73 -12.12 -2.21
CA ALA A 119 -29.82 -11.73 -0.81
C ALA A 119 -29.60 -12.92 0.15
N GLU A 120 -30.13 -14.10 -0.16
CA GLU A 120 -29.97 -15.28 0.68
C GLU A 120 -28.48 -15.64 0.82
N THR A 121 -27.77 -15.68 -0.29
CA THR A 121 -26.32 -15.96 -0.35
C THR A 121 -25.51 -14.84 0.34
N LEU A 122 -25.89 -13.57 0.16
CA LEU A 122 -25.25 -12.43 0.83
C LEU A 122 -25.33 -12.59 2.35
N TYR A 123 -26.54 -12.79 2.89
CA TYR A 123 -26.73 -12.90 4.35
C TYR A 123 -26.20 -14.21 4.93
N ALA A 124 -26.12 -15.28 4.14
CA ALA A 124 -25.39 -16.49 4.54
C ALA A 124 -23.87 -16.24 4.67
N LYS A 125 -23.30 -15.32 3.85
CA LYS A 125 -21.88 -14.95 3.91
C LYS A 125 -21.59 -13.93 4.99
N GLU A 126 -22.44 -12.92 5.15
CA GLU A 126 -22.29 -11.83 6.14
C GLU A 126 -23.61 -11.60 6.86
N PRO A 127 -23.90 -12.39 7.92
CA PRO A 127 -25.19 -12.35 8.61
C PRO A 127 -25.55 -10.99 9.23
N ASN A 128 -24.53 -10.20 9.57
CA ASN A 128 -24.67 -8.90 10.20
C ASN A 128 -24.67 -7.73 9.22
N ALA A 129 -24.66 -7.99 7.90
CA ALA A 129 -24.85 -6.95 6.91
C ALA A 129 -26.20 -6.24 7.12
N ALA A 130 -26.22 -4.92 6.87
CA ALA A 130 -27.45 -4.15 7.00
C ALA A 130 -28.58 -4.77 6.14
N PRO A 131 -29.83 -4.76 6.64
CA PRO A 131 -30.95 -5.31 5.90
C PRO A 131 -31.24 -4.49 4.63
N ASN A 132 -32.06 -5.04 3.73
CA ASN A 132 -32.53 -4.39 2.49
C ASN A 132 -31.49 -4.29 1.36
N PHE A 133 -30.60 -5.25 1.26
CA PHE A 133 -29.83 -5.49 0.03
C PHE A 133 -30.41 -6.70 -0.71
N ASP A 134 -30.67 -6.54 -2.00
CA ASP A 134 -31.20 -7.60 -2.86
C ASP A 134 -30.13 -8.60 -3.31
N GLY A 135 -28.86 -8.29 -3.00
CA GLY A 135 -27.68 -9.09 -3.33
C GLY A 135 -26.41 -8.27 -3.31
N ALA A 136 -25.34 -8.85 -3.85
CA ALA A 136 -24.03 -8.24 -3.91
C ALA A 136 -23.23 -8.75 -5.11
N LEU A 137 -22.07 -8.12 -5.40
CA LEU A 137 -20.99 -8.80 -6.10
C LEU A 137 -20.08 -9.46 -5.06
N TRP A 138 -19.69 -10.69 -5.33
CA TRP A 138 -18.84 -11.51 -4.47
C TRP A 138 -17.53 -11.86 -5.13
N MET A 139 -16.41 -11.49 -4.52
CA MET A 139 -15.05 -11.85 -4.94
C MET A 139 -14.42 -12.79 -3.90
N PRO A 140 -14.45 -14.12 -4.10
CA PRO A 140 -14.01 -15.11 -3.10
C PRO A 140 -12.51 -15.08 -2.82
N THR A 141 -11.71 -14.71 -3.81
CA THR A 141 -10.24 -14.79 -3.76
C THR A 141 -9.58 -13.59 -3.09
N LEU A 142 -10.36 -12.56 -2.73
CA LEU A 142 -9.79 -11.37 -2.14
C LEU A 142 -9.28 -11.63 -0.72
N GLY A 143 -8.06 -11.16 -0.46
CA GLY A 143 -7.43 -11.18 0.85
C GLY A 143 -7.36 -9.82 1.50
N SER A 144 -7.11 -9.83 2.79
CA SER A 144 -6.69 -8.66 3.57
C SER A 144 -5.50 -9.01 4.45
N ILE A 145 -4.70 -8.00 4.78
CA ILE A 145 -3.51 -8.14 5.63
C ILE A 145 -3.53 -7.05 6.70
N ARG A 146 -2.91 -7.30 7.85
CA ARG A 146 -2.81 -6.29 8.91
C ARG A 146 -1.55 -5.45 8.74
N ASN A 147 -1.71 -4.26 8.18
CA ASN A 147 -0.61 -3.36 7.82
C ASN A 147 0.44 -3.14 8.92
N PRO A 148 0.07 -2.85 10.19
CA PRO A 148 1.06 -2.70 11.26
C PRO A 148 1.91 -3.95 11.48
N ARG A 149 1.32 -5.14 11.36
CA ARG A 149 2.01 -6.41 11.56
C ARG A 149 2.91 -6.75 10.38
N LEU A 150 2.46 -6.47 9.15
CA LEU A 150 3.32 -6.59 7.96
C LEU A 150 4.56 -5.70 8.09
N GLY A 151 4.39 -4.42 8.49
CA GLY A 151 5.51 -3.51 8.69
C GLY A 151 6.48 -4.00 9.77
N GLN A 152 5.96 -4.54 10.89
CA GLN A 152 6.76 -5.15 11.96
C GLN A 152 7.55 -6.37 11.47
N ALA A 153 6.90 -7.26 10.70
CA ALA A 153 7.54 -8.46 10.16
C ALA A 153 8.64 -8.12 9.14
N LEU A 154 8.36 -7.21 8.20
CA LEU A 154 9.37 -6.73 7.24
C LEU A 154 10.58 -6.10 7.95
N ARG A 155 10.33 -5.21 8.93
CA ARG A 155 11.38 -4.60 9.73
C ARG A 155 12.21 -5.63 10.49
N ALA A 156 11.56 -6.58 11.16
CA ALA A 156 12.23 -7.65 11.89
C ALA A 156 13.11 -8.50 10.97
N ARG A 157 12.60 -8.81 9.77
CA ARG A 157 13.38 -9.57 8.77
C ARG A 157 14.62 -8.81 8.30
N LEU A 158 14.49 -7.52 7.99
CA LEU A 158 15.63 -6.70 7.55
C LEU A 158 16.72 -6.61 8.62
N LEU A 159 16.35 -6.54 9.90
CA LEU A 159 17.30 -6.51 11.02
C LEU A 159 18.07 -7.82 11.22
N GLN A 160 17.59 -8.95 10.70
CA GLN A 160 18.29 -10.24 10.77
C GLN A 160 19.34 -10.40 9.67
N LEU A 161 19.30 -9.56 8.62
CA LEU A 161 20.20 -9.68 7.47
C LEU A 161 21.49 -8.89 7.71
N SER A 162 22.64 -9.58 7.77
CA SER A 162 23.93 -8.97 8.10
C SER A 162 24.43 -7.96 7.06
N HIS A 163 23.96 -8.05 5.83
CA HIS A 163 24.29 -7.15 4.72
C HIS A 163 23.25 -6.03 4.51
N VAL A 164 22.30 -5.88 5.46
CA VAL A 164 21.36 -4.77 5.50
C VAL A 164 21.66 -3.87 6.69
N SER A 165 21.78 -2.57 6.44
CA SER A 165 21.91 -1.53 7.47
C SER A 165 20.60 -0.74 7.55
N LEU A 166 19.92 -0.79 8.70
CA LEU A 166 18.68 -0.05 8.93
C LEU A 166 18.96 1.18 9.80
N HIS A 167 18.76 2.36 9.23
CA HIS A 167 18.94 3.65 9.88
C HIS A 167 17.59 4.31 10.14
N GLU A 168 17.02 4.08 11.31
CA GLU A 168 15.80 4.74 11.78
C GLU A 168 16.14 6.02 12.55
N GLN A 169 15.15 6.91 12.74
CA GLN A 169 15.33 8.23 13.34
C GLN A 169 16.46 9.03 12.64
N CYS A 170 16.60 8.78 11.34
CA CYS A 170 17.67 9.33 10.51
C CYS A 170 17.04 10.05 9.30
N GLU A 171 16.94 11.37 9.40
CA GLU A 171 16.33 12.18 8.35
C GLU A 171 17.32 12.47 7.23
N VAL A 172 16.93 12.24 6.00
CA VAL A 172 17.66 12.65 4.79
C VAL A 172 17.37 14.13 4.55
N SER A 173 18.44 14.94 4.58
CA SER A 173 18.35 16.37 4.31
C SER A 173 18.59 16.72 2.84
N SER A 174 19.41 15.94 2.11
CA SER A 174 19.67 16.16 0.68
C SER A 174 20.27 14.91 0.02
N LEU A 175 20.20 14.87 -1.32
CA LEU A 175 20.92 13.90 -2.13
C LEU A 175 22.35 14.40 -2.38
N ILE A 176 23.35 13.52 -2.24
CA ILE A 176 24.75 13.88 -2.53
C ILE A 176 25.01 13.70 -4.02
N ARG A 177 25.11 14.83 -4.73
CA ARG A 177 25.38 14.87 -6.17
C ARG A 177 26.85 15.09 -6.46
N GLU A 178 27.43 14.30 -7.35
CA GLU A 178 28.79 14.43 -7.87
C GLU A 178 28.75 14.41 -9.41
N GLY A 179 28.84 15.60 -10.02
CA GLY A 179 28.59 15.75 -11.46
C GLY A 179 27.13 15.42 -11.80
N ASP A 180 26.93 14.48 -12.71
CA ASP A 180 25.59 14.01 -13.13
C ASP A 180 25.14 12.74 -12.37
N ALA A 181 25.85 12.36 -11.32
CA ALA A 181 25.55 11.17 -10.56
C ALA A 181 25.15 11.47 -9.10
N ILE A 182 24.21 10.67 -8.57
CA ILE A 182 23.92 10.61 -7.12
C ILE A 182 24.78 9.49 -6.50
N ARG A 183 25.49 9.82 -5.42
CA ARG A 183 26.41 8.92 -4.71
C ARG A 183 26.03 8.69 -3.25
N GLY A 184 24.81 8.99 -2.87
CA GLY A 184 24.30 8.79 -1.52
C GLY A 184 23.43 9.94 -1.03
N VAL A 185 23.30 10.06 0.28
CA VAL A 185 22.51 11.08 0.96
C VAL A 185 23.26 11.71 2.12
N ALA A 186 23.01 13.00 2.37
CA ALA A 186 23.31 13.63 3.63
C ALA A 186 22.15 13.42 4.59
N THR A 187 22.46 13.06 5.83
CA THR A 187 21.45 12.78 6.86
C THR A 187 21.78 13.53 8.16
N SER A 188 20.82 13.55 9.09
CA SER A 188 21.02 14.08 10.45
C SER A 188 22.12 13.34 11.24
N GLN A 189 22.54 12.16 10.77
CA GLN A 189 23.58 11.33 11.43
C GLN A 189 24.88 11.25 10.60
N GLY A 190 25.02 12.05 9.54
CA GLY A 190 26.16 12.06 8.64
C GLY A 190 25.83 11.57 7.24
N ALA A 191 26.82 11.49 6.39
CA ALA A 191 26.65 11.06 5.00
C ALA A 191 26.62 9.53 4.88
N ILE A 192 25.69 9.00 4.10
CA ILE A 192 25.62 7.58 3.74
C ILE A 192 25.83 7.48 2.22
N ARG A 193 26.84 6.74 1.81
CA ARG A 193 27.22 6.58 0.40
C ARG A 193 26.85 5.21 -0.14
N ALA A 194 26.38 5.18 -1.38
CA ALA A 194 26.04 3.96 -2.10
C ALA A 194 26.27 4.09 -3.60
N GLY A 195 26.32 2.95 -4.30
CA GLY A 195 26.42 2.89 -5.75
C GLY A 195 25.14 3.39 -6.44
N GLN A 196 23.99 3.03 -5.87
CA GLN A 196 22.65 3.40 -6.39
C GLN A 196 21.79 3.90 -5.22
N THR A 197 20.96 4.92 -5.48
CA THR A 197 20.02 5.49 -4.51
C THR A 197 18.59 5.38 -5.04
N VAL A 198 17.69 4.84 -4.22
CA VAL A 198 16.27 4.68 -4.55
C VAL A 198 15.42 5.54 -3.62
N VAL A 199 14.62 6.44 -4.16
CA VAL A 199 13.70 7.28 -3.41
C VAL A 199 12.33 6.59 -3.29
N CYS A 200 12.00 6.11 -2.08
CA CYS A 200 10.74 5.50 -1.67
C CYS A 200 10.05 6.31 -0.56
N ALA A 201 10.22 7.64 -0.56
CA ALA A 201 9.82 8.53 0.53
C ALA A 201 8.31 8.88 0.54
N GLY A 202 7.47 8.09 -0.15
CA GLY A 202 6.02 8.26 -0.16
C GLY A 202 5.58 9.68 -0.55
N ALA A 203 4.75 10.33 0.26
CA ALA A 203 4.26 11.68 0.00
C ALA A 203 5.36 12.76 0.02
N TRP A 204 6.53 12.46 0.60
CA TRP A 204 7.69 13.37 0.69
C TRP A 204 8.66 13.23 -0.49
N SER A 205 8.46 12.25 -1.39
CA SER A 205 9.36 12.00 -2.53
C SER A 205 9.52 13.22 -3.42
N ARG A 206 8.43 13.97 -3.68
CA ARG A 206 8.46 15.19 -4.48
C ARG A 206 9.41 16.24 -3.90
N ALA A 207 9.32 16.50 -2.60
CA ALA A 207 10.13 17.55 -1.96
C ALA A 207 11.62 17.23 -2.05
N LEU A 208 12.00 15.97 -1.77
CA LEU A 208 13.40 15.54 -1.83
C LEU A 208 13.97 15.61 -3.26
N LEU A 209 13.20 15.22 -4.27
CA LEU A 209 13.65 15.25 -5.67
C LEU A 209 13.69 16.66 -6.25
N ALA A 210 12.82 17.55 -5.81
CA ALA A 210 12.79 18.95 -6.24
C ALA A 210 14.08 19.72 -5.91
N GLU A 211 14.79 19.34 -4.83
CA GLU A 211 16.07 19.94 -4.45
C GLU A 211 17.17 19.79 -5.51
N ILE A 212 17.05 18.78 -6.36
CA ILE A 212 18.00 18.51 -7.46
C ILE A 212 17.39 18.79 -8.84
N GLY A 213 16.24 19.50 -8.90
CA GLY A 213 15.57 19.88 -10.13
C GLY A 213 14.73 18.77 -10.78
N VAL A 214 14.45 17.67 -10.09
CA VAL A 214 13.59 16.58 -10.58
C VAL A 214 12.14 16.80 -10.16
N GLU A 215 11.27 16.98 -11.13
CA GLU A 215 9.83 17.09 -10.89
C GLU A 215 9.19 15.71 -10.77
N LEU A 216 8.43 15.51 -9.69
CA LEU A 216 7.63 14.31 -9.47
C LEU A 216 6.22 14.72 -9.05
N ALA A 217 5.21 14.32 -9.83
CA ALA A 217 3.82 14.67 -9.56
C ALA A 217 3.21 13.81 -8.45
N VAL A 218 3.79 13.88 -7.25
CA VAL A 218 3.29 13.21 -6.04
C VAL A 218 2.88 14.26 -5.01
N ARG A 219 1.65 14.11 -4.48
CA ARG A 219 1.12 14.98 -3.44
C ARG A 219 0.56 14.18 -2.26
N PRO A 220 0.57 14.75 -1.03
CA PRO A 220 -0.09 14.12 0.11
C PRO A 220 -1.62 14.17 -0.05
N VAL A 221 -2.28 13.01 0.11
CA VAL A 221 -3.73 12.91 0.17
C VAL A 221 -4.11 12.23 1.47
N LYS A 222 -4.71 13.00 2.40
CA LYS A 222 -5.09 12.50 3.71
C LYS A 222 -6.24 11.51 3.62
N GLY A 223 -6.17 10.48 4.43
CA GLY A 223 -7.27 9.55 4.66
C GLY A 223 -7.38 9.19 6.11
N GLN A 224 -8.60 9.31 6.65
CA GLN A 224 -8.90 8.96 8.03
C GLN A 224 -9.61 7.61 8.08
N VAL A 225 -9.39 6.87 9.15
CA VAL A 225 -10.01 5.57 9.44
C VAL A 225 -10.30 5.46 10.93
N ILE A 226 -11.32 4.69 11.29
CA ILE A 226 -11.66 4.36 12.68
C ILE A 226 -11.58 2.85 12.90
N LEU A 227 -11.33 2.45 14.14
CA LEU A 227 -11.21 1.05 14.55
C LEU A 227 -12.20 0.75 15.68
N PHE A 228 -13.15 -0.11 15.40
CA PHE A 228 -14.06 -0.61 16.41
C PHE A 228 -13.45 -1.79 17.18
N LYS A 229 -13.75 -1.85 18.48
CA LYS A 229 -13.51 -3.03 19.32
C LYS A 229 -14.79 -3.87 19.33
N ALA A 230 -14.90 -4.78 18.39
CA ALA A 230 -16.01 -5.70 18.28
C ALA A 230 -15.63 -7.11 18.76
N PRO A 231 -16.60 -7.96 19.11
CA PRO A 231 -16.34 -9.37 19.38
C PRO A 231 -15.89 -10.08 18.09
N PRO A 232 -15.00 -11.10 18.20
CA PRO A 232 -14.61 -11.92 17.06
C PRO A 232 -15.84 -12.53 16.37
N GLY A 233 -15.86 -12.47 15.02
CA GLY A 233 -16.95 -13.01 14.21
C GLY A 233 -18.15 -12.09 14.02
N LEU A 234 -18.16 -10.88 14.61
CA LEU A 234 -19.22 -9.89 14.31
C LEU A 234 -19.23 -9.48 12.85
N VAL A 235 -18.06 -9.36 12.24
CA VAL A 235 -17.88 -9.14 10.81
C VAL A 235 -16.98 -10.27 10.28
N GLU A 236 -17.47 -10.96 9.26
CA GLU A 236 -16.79 -12.14 8.72
C GLU A 236 -15.87 -11.82 7.55
N ARG A 237 -16.22 -10.83 6.74
CA ARG A 237 -15.58 -10.52 5.46
C ARG A 237 -15.33 -9.03 5.30
N VAL A 238 -14.51 -8.69 4.32
CA VAL A 238 -14.42 -7.30 3.86
C VAL A 238 -15.72 -6.96 3.15
N VAL A 239 -16.37 -5.87 3.55
CA VAL A 239 -17.57 -5.36 2.89
C VAL A 239 -17.32 -3.94 2.41
N LEU A 240 -17.60 -3.69 1.14
CA LEU A 240 -17.43 -2.41 0.47
C LEU A 240 -18.78 -1.88 0.01
N LYS A 241 -19.08 -0.62 0.34
CA LYS A 241 -20.30 0.09 -0.05
C LYS A 241 -20.00 1.57 -0.30
N ASP A 242 -20.37 2.09 -1.46
CA ASP A 242 -20.26 3.51 -1.80
C ASP A 242 -18.84 4.09 -1.54
N GLY A 243 -17.78 3.29 -1.86
CA GLY A 243 -16.37 3.66 -1.65
C GLY A 243 -15.89 3.58 -0.19
N ARG A 244 -16.77 3.20 0.76
CA ARG A 244 -16.45 2.93 2.17
C ARG A 244 -16.38 1.44 2.42
N TYR A 245 -15.58 1.05 3.40
CA TYR A 245 -15.37 -0.35 3.71
C TYR A 245 -15.35 -0.63 5.22
N VAL A 246 -15.67 -1.87 5.57
CA VAL A 246 -15.37 -2.47 6.86
C VAL A 246 -14.46 -3.67 6.64
N ILE A 247 -13.42 -3.82 7.48
CA ILE A 247 -12.41 -4.88 7.37
C ILE A 247 -12.26 -5.55 8.73
N PRO A 248 -12.66 -6.82 8.88
CA PRO A 248 -12.48 -7.57 10.13
C PRO A 248 -11.01 -7.95 10.35
N ARG A 249 -10.62 -7.99 11.62
CA ARG A 249 -9.34 -8.53 12.10
C ARG A 249 -9.58 -9.82 12.90
N GLY A 250 -8.56 -10.65 12.99
CA GLY A 250 -8.67 -11.93 13.70
C GLY A 250 -8.98 -11.83 15.18
N ASP A 251 -8.65 -10.70 15.79
CA ASP A 251 -8.90 -10.40 17.20
C ASP A 251 -10.28 -9.73 17.46
N GLY A 252 -11.14 -9.67 16.46
CA GLY A 252 -12.47 -9.09 16.51
C GLY A 252 -12.53 -7.61 16.16
N ARG A 253 -11.40 -6.89 16.13
CA ARG A 253 -11.39 -5.49 15.71
C ARG A 253 -11.91 -5.34 14.29
N VAL A 254 -12.65 -4.26 14.03
CA VAL A 254 -13.18 -3.92 12.70
C VAL A 254 -12.72 -2.53 12.32
N LEU A 255 -11.96 -2.45 11.23
CA LEU A 255 -11.50 -1.19 10.68
C LEU A 255 -12.54 -0.66 9.69
N ALA A 256 -12.95 0.60 9.84
CA ALA A 256 -13.83 1.29 8.90
C ALA A 256 -13.13 2.49 8.25
N GLY A 257 -13.26 2.62 6.94
CA GLY A 257 -12.53 3.63 6.16
C GLY A 257 -13.12 3.87 4.80
N SER A 258 -12.61 4.85 4.10
CA SER A 258 -11.71 5.90 4.52
C SER A 258 -12.14 7.24 3.94
N THR A 259 -11.70 8.35 4.52
CA THR A 259 -11.86 9.66 3.88
C THR A 259 -10.82 9.88 2.77
N LEU A 260 -11.01 10.95 2.01
CA LEU A 260 -10.10 11.40 0.97
C LEU A 260 -10.10 12.93 0.98
N GLU A 261 -8.99 13.53 1.43
CA GLU A 261 -8.90 14.95 1.73
C GLU A 261 -7.58 15.54 1.19
N GLU A 262 -7.68 16.66 0.48
CA GLU A 262 -6.51 17.38 -0.05
C GLU A 262 -6.18 18.56 0.87
N VAL A 263 -5.47 18.30 1.96
CA VAL A 263 -5.13 19.24 3.02
C VAL A 263 -3.61 19.33 3.27
N GLY A 264 -2.82 19.02 2.26
CA GLY A 264 -1.37 19.00 2.39
C GLY A 264 -0.88 17.94 3.38
N PHE A 265 0.11 18.28 4.18
CA PHE A 265 0.72 17.37 5.15
C PHE A 265 0.02 17.34 6.52
N ASP A 266 -1.16 17.96 6.66
CA ASP A 266 -1.93 17.87 7.89
C ASP A 266 -2.44 16.43 8.14
N LYS A 267 -2.12 15.89 9.32
CA LYS A 267 -2.53 14.55 9.79
C LYS A 267 -3.52 14.60 10.95
N GLN A 268 -4.05 15.78 11.29
CA GLN A 268 -5.05 15.87 12.36
C GLN A 268 -6.33 15.16 11.94
N THR A 269 -6.91 14.43 12.87
CA THR A 269 -8.24 13.84 12.69
C THR A 269 -9.32 14.88 12.99
N THR A 270 -10.49 14.72 12.36
CA THR A 270 -11.60 15.67 12.53
C THR A 270 -12.86 14.97 13.00
N GLN A 271 -13.70 15.67 13.74
CA GLN A 271 -14.97 15.14 14.24
C GLN A 271 -15.95 14.83 13.10
N GLU A 272 -15.92 15.61 12.02
CA GLU A 272 -16.76 15.42 10.83
C GLU A 272 -16.38 14.10 10.14
N ALA A 273 -15.08 13.82 9.98
CA ALA A 273 -14.61 12.57 9.42
C ALA A 273 -14.98 11.38 10.32
N TYR A 274 -14.82 11.52 11.64
CA TYR A 274 -15.26 10.50 12.60
C TYR A 274 -16.74 10.18 12.42
N ALA A 275 -17.62 11.20 12.45
CA ALA A 275 -19.06 11.03 12.32
C ALA A 275 -19.43 10.37 10.98
N SER A 276 -18.81 10.81 9.88
CA SER A 276 -19.01 10.23 8.55
C SER A 276 -18.59 8.76 8.45
N LEU A 277 -17.42 8.43 9.00
CA LEU A 277 -16.91 7.05 8.99
C LEU A 277 -17.76 6.13 9.88
N HIS A 278 -18.16 6.62 11.05
CA HIS A 278 -19.02 5.89 11.97
C HIS A 278 -20.39 5.60 11.31
N ALA A 279 -21.06 6.62 10.77
CA ALA A 279 -22.33 6.44 10.07
C ALA A 279 -22.21 5.47 8.88
N SER A 280 -21.12 5.57 8.10
CA SER A 280 -20.85 4.65 6.99
C SER A 280 -20.69 3.21 7.47
N ALA A 281 -19.93 2.98 8.55
CA ALA A 281 -19.74 1.64 9.13
C ALA A 281 -21.07 1.03 9.58
N LEU A 282 -21.93 1.79 10.28
CA LEU A 282 -23.24 1.33 10.73
C LEU A 282 -24.18 1.08 9.56
N SER A 283 -24.05 1.82 8.46
CA SER A 283 -24.83 1.58 7.24
C SER A 283 -24.44 0.31 6.48
N ILE A 284 -23.29 -0.29 6.84
CA ILE A 284 -22.82 -1.57 6.31
C ILE A 284 -23.10 -2.69 7.31
N ILE A 285 -22.74 -2.49 8.58
CA ILE A 285 -22.90 -3.45 9.69
C ILE A 285 -23.54 -2.72 10.87
N PRO A 286 -24.88 -2.73 11.02
CA PRO A 286 -25.58 -2.01 12.09
C PRO A 286 -25.16 -2.42 13.51
N ALA A 287 -24.80 -3.69 13.70
CA ALA A 287 -24.36 -4.21 14.99
C ALA A 287 -23.08 -3.55 15.55
N LEU A 288 -22.35 -2.78 14.74
CA LEU A 288 -21.22 -1.97 15.22
C LEU A 288 -21.67 -0.78 16.09
N ALA A 289 -22.98 -0.45 16.12
CA ALA A 289 -23.50 0.59 17.01
C ALA A 289 -23.24 0.30 18.49
N ASP A 290 -23.20 -0.96 18.87
CA ASP A 290 -22.95 -1.43 20.25
C ASP A 290 -21.45 -1.61 20.56
N CYS A 291 -20.56 -1.32 19.59
CA CYS A 291 -19.13 -1.51 19.72
C CYS A 291 -18.41 -0.16 19.90
N PRO A 292 -17.57 0.01 20.92
CA PRO A 292 -16.82 1.26 21.07
C PRO A 292 -15.78 1.41 19.97
N VAL A 293 -15.56 2.66 19.53
CA VAL A 293 -14.43 3.03 18.69
C VAL A 293 -13.19 3.16 19.56
N GLU A 294 -12.19 2.32 19.32
CA GLU A 294 -10.94 2.25 20.08
C GLU A 294 -9.90 3.28 19.60
N HIS A 295 -9.86 3.50 18.28
CA HIS A 295 -8.89 4.40 17.65
C HIS A 295 -9.48 5.14 16.46
N HIS A 296 -8.96 6.37 16.26
CA HIS A 296 -9.17 7.20 15.08
C HIS A 296 -7.84 7.82 14.67
N TRP A 297 -7.42 7.62 13.42
CA TRP A 297 -6.15 8.15 12.91
C TRP A 297 -6.24 8.56 11.45
N ALA A 298 -5.21 9.28 11.01
CA ALA A 298 -5.03 9.70 9.63
C ALA A 298 -3.67 9.24 9.07
N GLY A 299 -3.60 9.06 7.76
CA GLY A 299 -2.38 8.83 7.01
C GLY A 299 -2.36 9.61 5.72
N LEU A 300 -1.17 9.86 5.17
CA LEU A 300 -0.96 10.61 3.94
C LEU A 300 -0.61 9.64 2.81
N ARG A 301 -1.55 9.44 1.89
CA ARG A 301 -1.29 8.66 0.68
C ARG A 301 -0.39 9.44 -0.25
N PRO A 302 0.62 8.82 -0.90
CA PRO A 302 1.40 9.44 -1.97
C PRO A 302 0.57 9.47 -3.27
N GLY A 303 -0.26 10.51 -3.44
CA GLY A 303 -1.16 10.65 -4.58
C GLY A 303 -0.40 11.00 -5.85
N SER A 304 -0.52 10.19 -6.91
CA SER A 304 -0.17 10.51 -8.30
C SER A 304 -1.43 10.97 -9.05
N PRO A 305 -1.30 11.72 -10.16
CA PRO A 305 -2.46 12.27 -10.89
C PRO A 305 -3.43 11.19 -11.37
N ASP A 306 -2.92 10.14 -11.98
CA ASP A 306 -3.66 9.02 -12.57
C ASP A 306 -3.71 7.76 -11.67
N GLY A 307 -3.15 7.84 -10.46
CA GLY A 307 -3.04 6.72 -9.52
C GLY A 307 -1.93 5.72 -9.87
N VAL A 308 -1.26 5.87 -11.03
CA VAL A 308 -0.15 4.99 -11.44
C VAL A 308 1.16 5.45 -10.77
N PRO A 309 1.92 4.55 -10.13
CA PRO A 309 3.19 4.92 -9.50
C PRO A 309 4.27 5.26 -10.53
N THR A 310 5.26 6.02 -10.10
CA THR A 310 6.48 6.24 -10.85
C THR A 310 7.55 5.27 -10.36
N ILE A 311 8.10 4.44 -11.27
CA ILE A 311 9.05 3.37 -10.95
C ILE A 311 10.15 3.34 -11.99
N GLY A 312 11.41 3.50 -11.58
CA GLY A 312 12.57 3.37 -12.47
C GLY A 312 13.64 4.42 -12.27
N ALA A 313 14.61 4.43 -13.20
CA ALA A 313 15.72 5.38 -13.20
C ALA A 313 15.25 6.79 -13.53
N VAL A 314 15.78 7.77 -12.82
CA VAL A 314 15.55 9.20 -13.13
C VAL A 314 16.41 9.58 -14.33
N PRO A 315 15.80 10.11 -15.43
CA PRO A 315 16.56 10.47 -16.62
C PRO A 315 17.70 11.45 -16.31
N GLU A 316 18.81 11.33 -17.04
CA GLU A 316 19.96 12.23 -16.96
C GLU A 316 20.68 12.31 -15.60
N ILE A 317 20.29 11.47 -14.62
CA ILE A 317 20.93 11.43 -13.31
C ILE A 317 21.35 9.99 -13.00
N GLU A 318 22.65 9.72 -13.15
CA GLU A 318 23.21 8.41 -12.86
C GLU A 318 23.04 8.03 -11.39
N GLY A 319 22.70 6.78 -11.10
CA GLY A 319 22.60 6.26 -9.75
C GLY A 319 21.39 6.71 -8.96
N LEU A 320 20.40 7.35 -9.61
CA LEU A 320 19.15 7.76 -8.97
C LEU A 320 17.93 7.04 -9.55
N HIS A 321 17.13 6.45 -8.67
CA HIS A 321 15.89 5.76 -9.00
C HIS A 321 14.76 6.22 -8.08
N VAL A 322 13.52 6.04 -8.54
CA VAL A 322 12.32 6.36 -7.77
C VAL A 322 11.34 5.19 -7.77
N ASN A 323 10.64 5.00 -6.65
CA ASN A 323 9.50 4.10 -6.54
C ASN A 323 8.47 4.74 -5.59
N ALA A 324 7.59 5.57 -6.15
CA ALA A 324 6.67 6.43 -5.39
C ALA A 324 5.36 6.69 -6.15
N GLY A 325 4.39 7.31 -5.49
CA GLY A 325 3.14 7.71 -6.14
C GLY A 325 2.08 6.62 -6.23
N HIS A 326 2.12 5.60 -5.38
CA HIS A 326 1.20 4.44 -5.41
C HIS A 326 -0.23 4.77 -4.98
N TYR A 327 -0.49 5.98 -4.51
CA TYR A 327 -1.78 6.52 -4.10
C TYR A 327 -2.57 5.57 -3.17
N ARG A 328 -3.75 5.12 -3.62
CA ARG A 328 -4.67 4.28 -2.81
C ARG A 328 -4.28 2.80 -2.80
N ASN A 329 -3.39 2.40 -3.70
CA ASN A 329 -3.10 1.01 -3.99
C ASN A 329 -1.70 0.57 -3.49
N GLY A 330 -0.98 1.43 -2.75
CA GLY A 330 0.41 1.19 -2.37
C GLY A 330 0.67 -0.16 -1.69
N LEU A 331 -0.27 -0.65 -0.92
CA LEU A 331 -0.13 -1.98 -0.33
C LEU A 331 -0.22 -3.06 -1.42
N VAL A 332 -1.36 -3.15 -2.13
CA VAL A 332 -1.56 -4.22 -3.11
C VAL A 332 -0.51 -4.20 -4.21
N LEU A 333 -0.01 -3.03 -4.62
CA LEU A 333 1.00 -2.92 -5.66
C LEU A 333 2.43 -3.23 -5.16
N ALA A 334 2.68 -3.21 -3.84
CA ALA A 334 4.03 -3.26 -3.29
C ALA A 334 4.88 -4.44 -3.81
N PRO A 335 4.42 -5.70 -3.81
CA PRO A 335 5.22 -6.81 -4.31
C PRO A 335 5.67 -6.65 -5.76
N ALA A 336 4.76 -6.22 -6.66
CA ALA A 336 5.07 -6.03 -8.06
C ALA A 336 5.90 -4.77 -8.33
N ALA A 337 5.54 -3.65 -7.69
CA ALA A 337 6.23 -2.37 -7.88
C ALA A 337 7.70 -2.45 -7.42
N THR A 338 7.96 -3.17 -6.33
CA THR A 338 9.32 -3.37 -5.84
C THR A 338 10.07 -4.38 -6.70
N ARG A 339 9.43 -5.44 -7.15
CA ARG A 339 10.05 -6.42 -8.03
C ARG A 339 10.40 -5.81 -9.39
N LEU A 340 9.49 -5.05 -9.98
CA LEU A 340 9.72 -4.33 -11.23
C LEU A 340 10.94 -3.40 -11.14
N LEU A 341 11.07 -2.66 -10.03
CA LEU A 341 12.22 -1.82 -9.82
C LEU A 341 13.51 -2.64 -9.64
N VAL A 342 13.46 -3.68 -8.81
CA VAL A 342 14.63 -4.54 -8.55
C VAL A 342 15.10 -5.21 -9.83
N ASP A 343 14.19 -5.73 -10.68
CA ASP A 343 14.55 -6.30 -11.98
C ASP A 343 15.35 -5.31 -12.84
N GLN A 344 14.92 -4.02 -12.88
CA GLN A 344 15.64 -2.97 -13.59
C GLN A 344 17.03 -2.69 -12.97
N LEU A 345 17.12 -2.66 -11.64
CA LEU A 345 18.37 -2.36 -10.91
C LEU A 345 19.45 -3.42 -11.10
N ILE A 346 19.07 -4.70 -11.17
CA ILE A 346 19.99 -5.82 -11.28
C ILE A 346 20.07 -6.42 -12.70
N GLY A 347 19.40 -5.79 -13.68
CA GLY A 347 19.46 -6.20 -15.08
C GLY A 347 18.72 -7.50 -15.40
N CYS A 348 17.65 -7.81 -14.65
CA CYS A 348 16.76 -8.94 -14.94
C CYS A 348 15.62 -8.51 -15.89
N GLU A 349 14.99 -9.48 -16.52
CA GLU A 349 13.78 -9.24 -17.32
C GLU A 349 12.62 -8.75 -16.42
N PRO A 350 12.03 -7.58 -16.72
CA PRO A 350 10.95 -7.03 -15.93
C PRO A 350 9.70 -7.91 -15.92
N ILE A 351 9.07 -8.06 -14.76
CA ILE A 351 7.84 -8.87 -14.56
C ILE A 351 6.62 -8.36 -15.34
N VAL A 352 6.62 -7.07 -15.71
CA VAL A 352 5.61 -6.40 -16.54
C VAL A 352 6.32 -5.34 -17.39
N ASP A 353 5.69 -4.86 -18.46
CA ASP A 353 6.21 -3.71 -19.24
C ASP A 353 6.46 -2.51 -18.33
N PRO A 354 7.70 -2.00 -18.22
CA PRO A 354 8.03 -0.87 -17.36
C PRO A 354 7.55 0.48 -17.91
N ALA A 355 7.29 0.59 -19.21
CA ALA A 355 7.02 1.87 -19.88
C ALA A 355 5.92 2.73 -19.21
N PRO A 356 4.78 2.15 -18.74
CA PRO A 356 3.74 2.94 -18.08
C PRO A 356 4.14 3.55 -16.73
N TYR A 357 5.28 3.16 -16.17
CA TYR A 357 5.70 3.57 -14.81
C TYR A 357 6.96 4.43 -14.81
N LEU A 358 7.64 4.58 -15.94
CA LEU A 358 8.90 5.31 -16.00
C LEU A 358 8.74 6.79 -15.59
N PRO A 359 9.75 7.43 -14.96
CA PRO A 359 9.72 8.85 -14.60
C PRO A 359 9.51 9.80 -15.80
N ALA A 360 10.01 9.42 -16.98
CA ALA A 360 9.88 10.20 -18.21
C ALA A 360 8.55 10.01 -18.96
N ARG A 361 7.62 9.20 -18.43
CA ARG A 361 6.32 9.00 -19.09
C ARG A 361 5.52 10.30 -19.18
N PRO A 362 4.73 10.52 -20.25
CA PRO A 362 3.78 11.62 -20.31
C PRO A 362 2.83 11.53 -19.11
N GLN A 363 2.73 12.60 -18.34
CA GLN A 363 1.75 12.66 -17.25
C GLN A 363 0.40 13.08 -17.85
N VAL A 364 -0.64 12.33 -17.56
CA VAL A 364 -2.01 12.69 -17.92
C VAL A 364 -2.47 13.71 -16.88
N ASP A 365 -2.80 14.91 -17.35
CA ASP A 365 -3.34 16.01 -16.53
C ASP A 365 -4.71 15.65 -15.92
#